data_b1d06785afea9240462fc2f727968405
#
_entry.id   b1d06785afea9240462fc2f727968405
#
_cell.length_a   1.000
_cell.length_b   1.000
_cell.length_c   1.000
_cell.angle_alpha   90.00
_cell.angle_beta   90.00
_cell.angle_gamma   90.00
#
_symmetry.space_group_name_H-M   'P 1'
#
loop_
_entity.id
_entity.type
_entity.pdbx_description
1 polymer ?
#
loop_
_entity_poly.entity_id
_entity_poly.type
_entity_poly.pdbx_seq_one_letter_code
_entity_poly.pdbx_strand_id
1 'polypeptide(L)'
;MGSGLLFGIERGKILLLLSFRGKSLMRVGLFLVLFFLQASSAWGLSPEQWFQEGNRFSSEGQFEKAVQAYEKSIAANSLSPVAHYNLGVAYKNLGQLDKATTSLEKSVELEPVNMDARVTLGNVYNLQERWSDAIGQLNIVVHRKKGDAEAHGNLGWAYYNYKEGPPFKKVVILNLARAVELFKEQDQVQAAAATQKILEEARNKFGVSLIQ
;
A
#
# COMPACT_ATOMS: atom_id res chain seq x y z
N MET A 1 -55.57 -2.34 31.03
CA MET A 1 -54.90 -3.62 30.69
C MET A 1 -53.64 -3.30 29.94
N GLY A 2 -52.52 -3.50 30.62
CA GLY A 2 -51.20 -2.97 30.18
C GLY A 2 -50.60 -3.76 29.03
N SER A 3 -50.04 -3.00 28.08
CA SER A 3 -49.14 -3.51 27.04
C SER A 3 -47.74 -3.65 27.63
N GLY A 4 -47.29 -4.90 27.88
CA GLY A 4 -45.95 -5.18 28.33
C GLY A 4 -44.95 -5.20 27.15
N LEU A 5 -43.86 -4.45 27.26
CA LEU A 5 -42.70 -4.58 26.39
C LEU A 5 -41.83 -5.75 26.93
N LEU A 6 -41.64 -6.78 26.14
CA LEU A 6 -40.65 -7.83 26.43
C LEU A 6 -39.41 -7.63 25.57
N PHE A 7 -38.28 -7.42 26.21
CA PHE A 7 -36.97 -7.40 25.56
C PHE A 7 -36.27 -8.74 25.73
N GLY A 8 -35.91 -9.38 24.64
CA GLY A 8 -35.04 -10.55 24.66
C GLY A 8 -33.79 -10.29 23.85
N ILE A 9 -32.60 -10.50 24.45
CA ILE A 9 -31.31 -10.40 23.78
C ILE A 9 -30.81 -11.82 23.60
N GLU A 10 -30.73 -12.29 22.37
CA GLU A 10 -30.01 -13.51 22.02
C GLU A 10 -29.06 -13.25 20.84
N ARG A 11 -27.76 -13.43 21.08
CA ARG A 11 -26.68 -13.42 20.10
C ARG A 11 -26.64 -12.21 19.15
N GLY A 12 -26.68 -10.99 19.69
CA GLY A 12 -26.41 -9.79 18.91
C GLY A 12 -27.49 -9.35 17.92
N LYS A 13 -28.72 -9.95 18.03
CA LYS A 13 -29.89 -9.52 17.27
C LYS A 13 -30.96 -9.04 18.22
N ILE A 14 -31.33 -7.76 18.11
CA ILE A 14 -32.48 -7.22 18.82
C ILE A 14 -33.74 -7.67 18.05
N LEU A 15 -34.47 -8.65 18.59
CA LEU A 15 -35.79 -9.04 18.06
C LEU A 15 -36.85 -8.18 18.74
N LEU A 16 -37.42 -7.22 18.03
CA LEU A 16 -38.57 -6.45 18.51
C LEU A 16 -39.85 -7.17 18.05
N LEU A 17 -40.45 -7.93 18.92
CA LEU A 17 -41.76 -8.53 18.67
C LEU A 17 -42.85 -7.57 19.14
N LEU A 18 -43.40 -6.78 18.21
CA LEU A 18 -44.57 -5.94 18.43
C LEU A 18 -45.81 -6.70 17.98
N SER A 19 -46.59 -7.16 18.95
CA SER A 19 -47.92 -7.70 18.71
C SER A 19 -48.94 -6.57 18.76
N PHE A 20 -49.47 -6.20 17.60
CA PHE A 20 -50.46 -5.14 17.51
C PHE A 20 -51.69 -5.54 16.70
N ARG A 21 -52.86 -5.18 17.19
CA ARG A 21 -54.15 -5.34 16.53
C ARG A 21 -54.63 -3.94 16.00
N GLY A 22 -54.65 -3.75 14.68
CA GLY A 22 -55.32 -2.60 14.10
C GLY A 22 -54.59 -1.90 12.94
N LYS A 23 -55.35 -1.42 11.96
CA LYS A 23 -54.94 -0.82 10.70
C LYS A 23 -54.07 0.49 10.77
N SER A 24 -53.87 1.02 11.98
CA SER A 24 -53.04 2.22 12.23
C SER A 24 -51.51 1.94 12.19
N LEU A 25 -51.09 0.72 12.19
CA LEU A 25 -49.75 0.24 12.51
C LEU A 25 -48.83 0.05 11.30
N MET A 26 -49.40 -0.06 10.10
CA MET A 26 -48.61 -0.12 8.88
C MET A 26 -47.84 1.21 8.67
N ARG A 27 -48.37 2.32 9.14
CA ARG A 27 -47.70 3.66 9.07
C ARG A 27 -46.55 3.76 10.09
N VAL A 28 -46.71 3.23 11.31
CA VAL A 28 -45.68 3.26 12.34
C VAL A 28 -44.52 2.30 11.98
N GLY A 29 -44.84 1.10 11.45
CA GLY A 29 -43.83 0.17 10.95
C GLY A 29 -43.03 0.73 9.78
N LEU A 30 -43.68 1.43 8.84
CA LEU A 30 -43.02 2.06 7.72
C LEU A 30 -42.13 3.23 8.19
N PHE A 31 -42.59 4.01 9.20
CA PHE A 31 -41.78 5.09 9.79
C PHE A 31 -40.56 4.55 10.55
N LEU A 32 -40.68 3.44 11.27
CA LEU A 32 -39.54 2.81 11.95
C LEU A 32 -38.55 2.21 10.96
N VAL A 33 -39.00 1.56 9.89
CA VAL A 33 -38.13 1.02 8.84
C VAL A 33 -37.44 2.17 8.10
N LEU A 34 -38.12 3.26 7.79
CA LEU A 34 -37.52 4.44 7.18
C LEU A 34 -36.57 5.17 8.14
N PHE A 35 -36.88 5.19 9.45
CA PHE A 35 -35.98 5.75 10.47
C PHE A 35 -34.72 4.90 10.65
N PHE A 36 -34.84 3.57 10.62
CA PHE A 36 -33.68 2.67 10.64
C PHE A 36 -32.87 2.72 9.34
N LEU A 37 -33.51 2.92 8.18
CA LEU A 37 -32.82 3.15 6.90
C LEU A 37 -32.12 4.52 6.86
N GLN A 38 -32.68 5.55 7.51
CA GLN A 38 -32.05 6.86 7.64
C GLN A 38 -31.00 6.91 8.76
N ALA A 39 -31.13 6.11 9.82
CA ALA A 39 -30.12 5.97 10.87
C ALA A 39 -28.83 5.30 10.34
N SER A 40 -28.92 4.43 9.33
CA SER A 40 -27.74 3.85 8.69
C SER A 40 -26.89 4.87 7.91
N SER A 41 -27.47 6.00 7.51
CA SER A 41 -26.72 7.11 6.87
C SER A 41 -26.10 8.10 7.88
N ALA A 42 -26.43 8.00 9.17
CA ALA A 42 -25.83 8.80 10.25
C ALA A 42 -24.53 8.17 10.80
N TRP A 43 -24.23 6.94 10.43
CA TRP A 43 -22.97 6.28 10.75
C TRP A 43 -22.03 6.53 9.58
N GLY A 44 -20.93 7.23 9.84
CA GLY A 44 -19.92 7.52 8.80
C GLY A 44 -19.47 6.25 8.06
N LEU A 45 -18.76 6.40 6.97
CA LEU A 45 -18.26 5.25 6.19
C LEU A 45 -17.50 4.26 7.09
N SER A 46 -17.67 2.96 6.83
CA SER A 46 -16.90 1.92 7.50
C SER A 46 -15.41 2.02 7.12
N PRO A 47 -14.49 1.40 7.89
CA PRO A 47 -13.07 1.35 7.53
C PRO A 47 -12.84 0.85 6.10
N GLU A 48 -13.59 -0.16 5.70
CA GLU A 48 -13.55 -0.76 4.36
C GLU A 48 -14.02 0.23 3.28
N GLN A 49 -15.11 0.94 3.54
CA GLN A 49 -15.62 1.96 2.62
C GLN A 49 -14.64 3.13 2.47
N TRP A 50 -13.99 3.57 3.55
CA TRP A 50 -12.92 4.57 3.48
C TRP A 50 -11.72 4.06 2.70
N PHE A 51 -11.34 2.79 2.85
CA PHE A 51 -10.28 2.17 2.07
C PHE A 51 -10.60 2.17 0.56
N GLN A 52 -11.83 1.80 0.19
CA GLN A 52 -12.27 1.80 -1.21
C GLN A 52 -12.31 3.22 -1.79
N GLU A 53 -12.77 4.21 -1.02
CA GLU A 53 -12.69 5.61 -1.45
C GLU A 53 -11.24 6.06 -1.65
N GLY A 54 -10.33 5.66 -0.78
CA GLY A 54 -8.90 5.89 -0.94
C GLY A 54 -8.35 5.30 -2.24
N ASN A 55 -8.70 4.06 -2.55
CA ASN A 55 -8.32 3.39 -3.80
C ASN A 55 -8.86 4.14 -5.03
N ARG A 56 -10.12 4.57 -4.99
CA ARG A 56 -10.74 5.35 -6.06
C ARG A 56 -9.99 6.67 -6.28
N PHE A 57 -9.76 7.46 -5.22
CA PHE A 57 -9.01 8.71 -5.32
C PHE A 57 -7.59 8.50 -5.82
N SER A 58 -6.92 7.44 -5.37
CA SER A 58 -5.57 7.09 -5.83
C SER A 58 -5.54 6.76 -7.32
N SER A 59 -6.53 6.00 -7.83
CA SER A 59 -6.63 5.67 -9.25
C SER A 59 -6.95 6.90 -10.14
N GLU A 60 -7.60 7.91 -9.57
CA GLU A 60 -7.87 9.20 -10.21
C GLU A 60 -6.69 10.19 -10.09
N GLY A 61 -5.58 9.81 -9.45
CA GLY A 61 -4.43 10.68 -9.20
C GLY A 61 -4.67 11.75 -8.13
N GLN A 62 -5.77 11.68 -7.37
CA GLN A 62 -6.14 12.63 -6.32
C GLN A 62 -5.50 12.20 -4.98
N PHE A 63 -4.16 12.23 -4.91
CA PHE A 63 -3.41 11.62 -3.81
C PHE A 63 -3.68 12.25 -2.45
N GLU A 64 -3.95 13.56 -2.36
CA GLU A 64 -4.31 14.22 -1.09
C GLU A 64 -5.62 13.68 -0.53
N LYS A 65 -6.62 13.44 -1.39
CA LYS A 65 -7.89 12.83 -0.97
C LYS A 65 -7.73 11.36 -0.64
N ALA A 66 -6.88 10.65 -1.39
CA ALA A 66 -6.54 9.26 -1.08
C ALA A 66 -5.91 9.14 0.31
N VAL A 67 -4.97 10.01 0.67
CA VAL A 67 -4.37 10.07 2.01
C VAL A 67 -5.44 10.24 3.08
N GLN A 68 -6.32 11.23 2.94
CA GLN A 68 -7.38 11.47 3.94
C GLN A 68 -8.31 10.27 4.12
N ALA A 69 -8.65 9.58 3.03
CA ALA A 69 -9.49 8.40 3.07
C ALA A 69 -8.77 7.20 3.72
N TYR A 70 -7.51 6.94 3.37
CA TYR A 70 -6.72 5.87 3.99
C TYR A 70 -6.47 6.15 5.48
N GLU A 71 -6.20 7.40 5.89
CA GLU A 71 -6.04 7.76 7.29
C GLU A 71 -7.32 7.48 8.10
N LYS A 72 -8.51 7.77 7.55
CA LYS A 72 -9.79 7.43 8.17
C LYS A 72 -10.00 5.92 8.28
N SER A 73 -9.61 5.15 7.25
CA SER A 73 -9.64 3.70 7.28
C SER A 73 -8.75 3.15 8.40
N ILE A 74 -7.51 3.63 8.48
CA ILE A 74 -6.51 3.22 9.47
C ILE A 74 -6.91 3.65 10.90
N ALA A 75 -7.51 4.83 11.08
CA ALA A 75 -8.00 5.28 12.38
C ALA A 75 -9.05 4.32 12.97
N ALA A 76 -9.83 3.67 12.12
CA ALA A 76 -10.82 2.69 12.52
C ALA A 76 -10.28 1.23 12.54
N ASN A 77 -9.24 0.93 11.76
CA ASN A 77 -8.54 -0.37 11.74
C ASN A 77 -7.04 -0.15 11.50
N SER A 78 -6.28 0.04 12.59
CA SER A 78 -4.84 0.32 12.55
C SER A 78 -3.97 -0.89 12.17
N LEU A 79 -4.53 -2.08 12.07
CA LEU A 79 -3.81 -3.33 11.77
C LEU A 79 -3.96 -3.79 10.32
N SER A 80 -4.35 -2.91 9.40
CA SER A 80 -4.46 -3.21 7.97
C SER A 80 -3.13 -2.93 7.25
N PRO A 81 -2.32 -3.96 6.91
CA PRO A 81 -1.04 -3.75 6.21
C PRO A 81 -1.24 -3.12 4.84
N VAL A 82 -2.31 -3.50 4.15
CA VAL A 82 -2.65 -2.99 2.82
C VAL A 82 -3.06 -1.50 2.87
N ALA A 83 -3.77 -1.07 3.92
CA ALA A 83 -4.11 0.34 4.06
C ALA A 83 -2.86 1.21 4.33
N HIS A 84 -1.95 0.72 5.17
CA HIS A 84 -0.66 1.37 5.39
C HIS A 84 0.21 1.39 4.13
N TYR A 85 0.24 0.32 3.34
CA TYR A 85 0.93 0.28 2.06
C TYR A 85 0.39 1.36 1.10
N ASN A 86 -0.93 1.39 0.88
CA ASN A 86 -1.55 2.33 -0.04
C ASN A 86 -1.40 3.79 0.43
N LEU A 87 -1.46 4.04 1.75
CA LEU A 87 -1.16 5.34 2.33
C LEU A 87 0.29 5.75 2.04
N GLY A 88 1.25 4.84 2.21
CA GLY A 88 2.66 5.08 1.90
C GLY A 88 2.89 5.38 0.41
N VAL A 89 2.22 4.66 -0.49
CA VAL A 89 2.25 4.94 -1.94
C VAL A 89 1.67 6.31 -2.25
N ALA A 90 0.55 6.69 -1.64
CA ALA A 90 -0.06 8.01 -1.83
C ALA A 90 0.88 9.13 -1.35
N TYR A 91 1.50 8.99 -0.17
CA TYR A 91 2.51 9.94 0.31
C TYR A 91 3.74 10.02 -0.59
N LYS A 92 4.23 8.88 -1.11
CA LYS A 92 5.34 8.86 -2.08
C LYS A 92 4.99 9.68 -3.31
N ASN A 93 3.79 9.52 -3.88
CA ASN A 93 3.35 10.29 -5.05
C ASN A 93 3.22 11.80 -4.77
N LEU A 94 2.95 12.19 -3.53
CA LEU A 94 2.96 13.59 -3.08
C LEU A 94 4.36 14.12 -2.75
N GLY A 95 5.42 13.31 -2.87
CA GLY A 95 6.78 13.67 -2.47
C GLY A 95 6.99 13.78 -0.95
N GLN A 96 6.01 13.36 -0.14
CA GLN A 96 6.09 13.38 1.32
C GLN A 96 6.83 12.12 1.83
N LEU A 97 8.13 12.04 1.52
CA LEU A 97 8.92 10.83 1.67
C LEU A 97 9.00 10.30 3.11
N ASP A 98 9.07 11.17 4.13
CA ASP A 98 9.15 10.74 5.53
C ASP A 98 7.85 10.06 5.99
N LYS A 99 6.70 10.60 5.56
CA LYS A 99 5.41 9.98 5.85
C LYS A 99 5.20 8.68 5.06
N ALA A 100 5.70 8.64 3.82
CA ALA A 100 5.70 7.43 3.01
C ALA A 100 6.50 6.33 3.71
N THR A 101 7.72 6.64 4.19
CA THR A 101 8.56 5.73 4.94
C THR A 101 7.82 5.17 6.16
N THR A 102 7.29 6.04 7.03
CA THR A 102 6.57 5.62 8.24
C THR A 102 5.41 4.67 7.92
N SER A 103 4.62 4.99 6.90
CA SER A 103 3.48 4.16 6.50
C SER A 103 3.93 2.82 5.91
N LEU A 104 4.95 2.80 5.08
CA LEU A 104 5.48 1.58 4.46
C LEU A 104 6.20 0.69 5.48
N GLU A 105 6.97 1.25 6.41
CA GLU A 105 7.56 0.52 7.52
C GLU A 105 6.48 -0.19 8.34
N LYS A 106 5.37 0.50 8.63
CA LYS A 106 4.23 -0.11 9.34
C LYS A 106 3.58 -1.23 8.54
N SER A 107 3.44 -1.08 7.23
CA SER A 107 2.95 -2.15 6.35
C SER A 107 3.86 -3.39 6.40
N VAL A 108 5.18 -3.20 6.30
CA VAL A 108 6.18 -4.28 6.36
C VAL A 108 6.24 -4.91 7.76
N GLU A 109 6.06 -4.14 8.83
CA GLU A 109 5.96 -4.65 10.20
C GLU A 109 4.76 -5.59 10.36
N LEU A 110 3.58 -5.16 9.86
CA LEU A 110 2.34 -5.94 9.94
C LEU A 110 2.34 -7.17 9.03
N GLU A 111 2.96 -7.06 7.85
CA GLU A 111 3.05 -8.16 6.87
C GLU A 111 4.48 -8.29 6.31
N PRO A 112 5.41 -8.93 7.05
CA PRO A 112 6.83 -9.02 6.65
C PRO A 112 7.09 -9.77 5.34
N VAL A 113 6.12 -10.54 4.86
CA VAL A 113 6.22 -11.31 3.60
C VAL A 113 5.74 -10.52 2.38
N ASN A 114 5.21 -9.32 2.55
CA ASN A 114 4.76 -8.45 1.46
C ASN A 114 5.98 -7.87 0.73
N MET A 115 6.35 -8.49 -0.39
CA MET A 115 7.51 -8.07 -1.17
C MET A 115 7.27 -6.74 -1.88
N ASP A 116 6.05 -6.44 -2.27
CA ASP A 116 5.70 -5.19 -2.97
C ASP A 116 5.85 -3.98 -2.04
N ALA A 117 5.46 -4.14 -0.75
CA ALA A 117 5.71 -3.13 0.27
C ALA A 117 7.22 -2.91 0.50
N ARG A 118 8.03 -3.99 0.50
CA ARG A 118 9.48 -3.88 0.63
C ARG A 118 10.16 -3.22 -0.57
N VAL A 119 9.71 -3.51 -1.79
CA VAL A 119 10.22 -2.83 -3.00
C VAL A 119 9.92 -1.35 -2.94
N THR A 120 8.68 -1.00 -2.62
CA THR A 120 8.25 0.40 -2.51
C THR A 120 9.01 1.13 -1.40
N LEU A 121 9.21 0.50 -0.23
CA LEU A 121 9.99 1.06 0.87
C LEU A 121 11.45 1.26 0.46
N GLY A 122 12.06 0.28 -0.20
CA GLY A 122 13.42 0.39 -0.73
C GLY A 122 13.57 1.52 -1.77
N ASN A 123 12.55 1.71 -2.62
CA ASN A 123 12.49 2.83 -3.55
C ASN A 123 12.42 4.18 -2.81
N VAL A 124 11.57 4.29 -1.77
CA VAL A 124 11.46 5.52 -0.96
C VAL A 124 12.79 5.81 -0.24
N TYR A 125 13.46 4.81 0.31
CA TYR A 125 14.79 4.97 0.90
C TYR A 125 15.82 5.46 -0.13
N ASN A 126 15.79 4.94 -1.37
CA ASN A 126 16.64 5.44 -2.46
C ASN A 126 16.38 6.93 -2.76
N LEU A 127 15.09 7.35 -2.78
CA LEU A 127 14.72 8.77 -2.98
C LEU A 127 15.17 9.67 -1.82
N GLN A 128 15.31 9.12 -0.61
CA GLN A 128 15.83 9.79 0.57
C GLN A 128 17.36 9.70 0.70
N GLU A 129 18.04 9.09 -0.26
CA GLU A 129 19.49 8.78 -0.23
C GLU A 129 19.90 7.88 0.97
N ARG A 130 18.97 7.16 1.55
CA ARG A 130 19.19 6.20 2.63
C ARG A 130 19.58 4.84 2.05
N TRP A 131 20.75 4.81 1.40
CA TRP A 131 21.21 3.69 0.58
C TRP A 131 21.33 2.38 1.35
N SER A 132 21.82 2.43 2.59
CA SER A 132 21.95 1.24 3.46
C SER A 132 20.59 0.60 3.76
N ASP A 133 19.58 1.42 4.06
CA ASP A 133 18.23 0.96 4.37
C ASP A 133 17.57 0.37 3.11
N ALA A 134 17.75 1.03 1.96
CA ALA A 134 17.29 0.52 0.67
C ALA A 134 17.89 -0.85 0.36
N ILE A 135 19.22 -1.01 0.50
CA ILE A 135 19.92 -2.27 0.30
C ILE A 135 19.34 -3.36 1.21
N GLY A 136 19.07 -3.06 2.48
CA GLY A 136 18.48 -4.00 3.43
C GLY A 136 17.14 -4.56 2.97
N GLN A 137 16.21 -3.69 2.55
CA GLN A 137 14.90 -4.13 2.08
C GLN A 137 14.96 -4.87 0.75
N LEU A 138 15.69 -4.32 -0.22
CA LEU A 138 15.73 -4.85 -1.58
C LEU A 138 16.48 -6.18 -1.71
N ASN A 139 17.51 -6.42 -0.89
CA ASN A 139 18.16 -7.73 -0.81
C ASN A 139 17.18 -8.84 -0.43
N ILE A 140 16.27 -8.58 0.51
CA ILE A 140 15.25 -9.58 0.89
C ILE A 140 14.38 -9.91 -0.32
N VAL A 141 14.01 -8.90 -1.11
CA VAL A 141 13.13 -9.08 -2.29
C VAL A 141 13.83 -9.89 -3.37
N VAL A 142 15.04 -9.51 -3.80
CA VAL A 142 15.73 -10.20 -4.90
C VAL A 142 16.09 -11.65 -4.57
N HIS A 143 16.25 -11.97 -3.28
CA HIS A 143 16.44 -13.36 -2.84
C HIS A 143 15.15 -14.19 -2.93
N ARG A 144 14.00 -13.59 -2.65
CA ARG A 144 12.70 -14.28 -2.64
C ARG A 144 11.97 -14.23 -3.97
N LYS A 145 12.02 -13.08 -4.67
CA LYS A 145 11.42 -12.84 -5.98
C LYS A 145 12.53 -12.53 -7.01
N LYS A 146 13.24 -13.55 -7.48
CA LYS A 146 14.38 -13.40 -8.41
C LYS A 146 14.02 -12.77 -9.75
N GLY A 147 12.74 -12.72 -10.10
CA GLY A 147 12.20 -12.12 -11.32
C GLY A 147 11.65 -10.70 -11.12
N ASP A 148 11.91 -10.05 -9.98
CA ASP A 148 11.44 -8.69 -9.73
C ASP A 148 12.41 -7.66 -10.32
N ALA A 149 12.05 -7.14 -11.50
CA ALA A 149 12.87 -6.20 -12.25
C ALA A 149 13.12 -4.90 -11.49
N GLU A 150 12.08 -4.38 -10.82
CA GLU A 150 12.16 -3.14 -10.06
C GLU A 150 13.08 -3.30 -8.84
N ALA A 151 12.96 -4.41 -8.13
CA ALA A 151 13.84 -4.70 -6.98
C ALA A 151 15.31 -4.77 -7.39
N HIS A 152 15.63 -5.46 -8.49
CA HIS A 152 17.00 -5.52 -9.03
C HIS A 152 17.50 -4.13 -9.46
N GLY A 153 16.70 -3.35 -10.18
CA GLY A 153 17.07 -2.01 -10.61
C GLY A 153 17.34 -1.08 -9.43
N ASN A 154 16.43 -1.03 -8.47
CA ASN A 154 16.56 -0.22 -7.26
C ASN A 154 17.74 -0.67 -6.38
N LEU A 155 18.01 -1.96 -6.28
CA LEU A 155 19.16 -2.49 -5.54
C LEU A 155 20.48 -2.12 -6.21
N GLY A 156 20.56 -2.26 -7.53
CA GLY A 156 21.74 -1.84 -8.30
C GLY A 156 22.01 -0.35 -8.13
N TRP A 157 20.98 0.48 -8.16
CA TRP A 157 21.08 1.93 -7.92
C TRP A 157 21.54 2.26 -6.49
N ALA A 158 20.98 1.60 -5.48
CA ALA A 158 21.38 1.77 -4.09
C ALA A 158 22.89 1.46 -3.90
N TYR A 159 23.36 0.31 -4.38
CA TYR A 159 24.78 -0.05 -4.32
C TYR A 159 25.70 0.89 -5.14
N TYR A 160 25.20 1.43 -6.25
CA TYR A 160 25.95 2.38 -7.07
C TYR A 160 26.24 3.69 -6.34
N ASN A 161 25.32 4.13 -5.49
CA ASN A 161 25.42 5.37 -4.72
C ASN A 161 25.97 5.18 -3.30
N TYR A 162 25.96 3.94 -2.78
CA TYR A 162 26.46 3.64 -1.43
C TYR A 162 27.98 3.87 -1.33
N LYS A 163 28.40 4.76 -0.44
CA LYS A 163 29.79 5.19 -0.30
C LYS A 163 30.48 4.71 0.98
N GLU A 164 29.72 4.15 1.93
CA GLU A 164 30.21 3.77 3.26
C GLU A 164 30.93 2.42 3.30
N GLY A 165 31.21 1.82 2.16
CA GLY A 165 31.84 0.51 2.05
C GLY A 165 32.71 0.36 0.82
N PRO A 166 33.32 -0.83 0.63
CA PRO A 166 34.10 -1.12 -0.56
C PRO A 166 33.22 -1.02 -1.80
N PRO A 167 33.79 -0.65 -2.96
CA PRO A 167 33.03 -0.53 -4.20
C PRO A 167 32.44 -1.89 -4.61
N PHE A 168 31.12 -2.04 -4.52
CA PHE A 168 30.39 -3.26 -4.88
C PHE A 168 30.19 -3.38 -6.41
N LYS A 169 31.24 -3.12 -7.20
CA LYS A 169 31.21 -3.03 -8.67
C LYS A 169 30.45 -4.18 -9.34
N LYS A 170 30.76 -5.45 -8.94
CA LYS A 170 30.09 -6.62 -9.50
C LYS A 170 28.62 -6.66 -9.16
N VAL A 171 28.26 -6.36 -7.89
CA VAL A 171 26.88 -6.38 -7.43
C VAL A 171 26.03 -5.34 -8.16
N VAL A 172 26.57 -4.12 -8.36
CA VAL A 172 25.91 -3.06 -9.16
C VAL A 172 25.64 -3.56 -10.59
N ILE A 173 26.67 -4.03 -11.28
CA ILE A 173 26.57 -4.45 -12.69
C ILE A 173 25.59 -5.62 -12.83
N LEU A 174 25.69 -6.64 -11.97
CA LEU A 174 24.81 -7.82 -12.02
C LEU A 174 23.35 -7.45 -11.81
N ASN A 175 23.04 -6.62 -10.80
CA ASN A 175 21.65 -6.25 -10.52
C ASN A 175 21.08 -5.35 -11.62
N LEU A 176 21.81 -4.34 -12.08
CA LEU A 176 21.34 -3.49 -13.18
C LEU A 176 21.16 -4.29 -14.49
N ALA A 177 22.10 -5.18 -14.82
CA ALA A 177 21.96 -6.04 -16.01
C ALA A 177 20.74 -6.96 -15.89
N ARG A 178 20.55 -7.59 -14.72
CA ARG A 178 19.36 -8.44 -14.48
C ARG A 178 18.05 -7.67 -14.57
N ALA A 179 18.01 -6.45 -14.05
CA ALA A 179 16.84 -5.58 -14.18
C ALA A 179 16.53 -5.26 -15.65
N VAL A 180 17.55 -4.94 -16.47
CA VAL A 180 17.36 -4.68 -17.91
C VAL A 180 16.78 -5.89 -18.64
N GLU A 181 17.28 -7.09 -18.36
CA GLU A 181 16.75 -8.34 -18.92
C GLU A 181 15.29 -8.54 -18.54
N LEU A 182 14.97 -8.46 -17.25
CA LEU A 182 13.63 -8.66 -16.73
C LEU A 182 12.62 -7.61 -17.25
N PHE A 183 13.00 -6.34 -17.34
CA PHE A 183 12.16 -5.32 -17.94
C PHE A 183 11.88 -5.58 -19.43
N LYS A 184 12.87 -6.11 -20.18
CA LYS A 184 12.68 -6.52 -21.56
C LYS A 184 11.76 -7.73 -21.68
N GLU A 185 11.91 -8.73 -20.82
CA GLU A 185 11.04 -9.91 -20.74
C GLU A 185 9.57 -9.53 -20.41
N GLN A 186 9.37 -8.40 -19.71
CA GLN A 186 8.06 -7.86 -19.31
C GLN A 186 7.51 -6.80 -20.26
N ASP A 187 8.12 -6.59 -21.44
CA ASP A 187 7.77 -5.56 -22.41
C ASP A 187 7.81 -4.11 -21.86
N GLN A 188 8.54 -3.88 -20.75
CA GLN A 188 8.69 -2.57 -20.12
C GLN A 188 9.86 -1.78 -20.76
N VAL A 189 9.71 -1.42 -22.04
CA VAL A 189 10.77 -0.85 -22.88
C VAL A 189 11.39 0.42 -22.28
N GLN A 190 10.58 1.31 -21.72
CA GLN A 190 11.07 2.57 -21.14
C GLN A 190 11.91 2.33 -19.88
N ALA A 191 11.46 1.44 -18.99
CA ALA A 191 12.19 1.08 -17.78
C ALA A 191 13.51 0.36 -18.14
N ALA A 192 13.48 -0.54 -19.12
CA ALA A 192 14.67 -1.22 -19.63
C ALA A 192 15.69 -0.20 -20.18
N ALA A 193 15.26 0.77 -20.99
CA ALA A 193 16.14 1.79 -21.55
C ALA A 193 16.74 2.71 -20.48
N ALA A 194 15.93 3.14 -19.51
CA ALA A 194 16.41 3.97 -18.39
C ALA A 194 17.45 3.22 -17.54
N THR A 195 17.17 1.95 -17.21
CA THR A 195 18.09 1.11 -16.43
C THR A 195 19.36 0.78 -17.21
N GLN A 196 19.27 0.57 -18.55
CA GLN A 196 20.40 0.34 -19.42
C GLN A 196 21.36 1.52 -19.39
N LYS A 197 20.85 2.77 -19.41
CA LYS A 197 21.68 3.97 -19.31
C LYS A 197 22.49 3.99 -18.00
N ILE A 198 21.84 3.69 -16.87
CA ILE A 198 22.50 3.62 -15.56
C ILE A 198 23.59 2.51 -15.55
N LEU A 199 23.29 1.37 -16.16
CA LEU A 199 24.24 0.26 -16.30
C LEU A 199 25.49 0.67 -17.08
N GLU A 200 25.33 1.41 -18.17
CA GLU A 200 26.44 1.92 -18.98
C GLU A 200 27.27 2.94 -18.21
N GLU A 201 26.64 3.87 -17.51
CA GLU A 201 27.31 4.83 -16.63
C GLU A 201 28.14 4.11 -15.55
N ALA A 202 27.55 3.06 -14.92
CA ALA A 202 28.24 2.26 -13.92
C ALA A 202 29.44 1.50 -14.51
N ARG A 203 29.31 0.91 -15.70
CA ARG A 203 30.42 0.24 -16.43
C ARG A 203 31.55 1.19 -16.70
N ASN A 204 31.25 2.36 -17.22
CA ASN A 204 32.26 3.38 -17.51
C ASN A 204 32.98 3.85 -16.24
N LYS A 205 32.21 4.14 -15.17
CA LYS A 205 32.77 4.56 -13.87
C LYS A 205 33.70 3.51 -13.25
N PHE A 206 33.36 2.24 -13.38
CA PHE A 206 34.12 1.15 -12.77
C PHE A 206 35.16 0.51 -13.65
N GLY A 207 35.28 0.92 -14.93
CA GLY A 207 36.20 0.33 -15.90
C GLY A 207 35.89 -1.14 -16.20
N VAL A 208 34.60 -1.53 -16.14
CA VAL A 208 34.16 -2.90 -16.42
C VAL A 208 33.64 -2.96 -17.86
N SER A 209 34.51 -3.39 -18.78
CA SER A 209 34.11 -3.73 -20.15
C SER A 209 33.18 -4.98 -20.15
N LEU A 210 32.34 -5.06 -21.18
CA LEU A 210 31.61 -6.29 -21.48
C LEU A 210 32.64 -7.45 -21.63
N ILE A 211 32.71 -8.34 -20.66
CA ILE A 211 33.30 -9.64 -20.96
C ILE A 211 32.23 -10.33 -21.82
N GLN A 212 32.55 -10.50 -23.08
CA GLN A 212 31.79 -11.29 -24.05
C GLN A 212 31.62 -12.70 -23.56
#